data_e74c528ff98b259bf796f971ab8e89a7
#
_entry.id   e74c528ff98b259bf796f971ab8e89a7
#
_cell.length_a   1.000
_cell.length_b   1.000
_cell.length_c   1.000
_cell.angle_alpha   90.00
_cell.angle_beta   90.00
_cell.angle_gamma   90.00
#
_symmetry.space_group_name_H-M   'P 1'
#
loop_
_entity.id
_entity.type
_entity.pdbx_description
1 polymer ?
#
loop_
_entity_poly.entity_id
_entity_poly.type
_entity_poly.pdbx_seq_one_letter_code
_entity_poly.pdbx_strand_id
1 'polypeptide(L)'
;MKKTEKILAAISILGILLNLYLVPYGDILSILSMSCLAVLYMYLSFALFNDIPLQKVLKRENHKDISKRTKIGTNLIGMILALITIGILFKLQDWPNASTLLNIGFCGLILSAIISFIKVRQSNPKLHYTLLTRLATFSIIGFIFILTPKENLLEFKYRNHPEYVEAVKKAWADPSNQALWGKVNEERLKIHK
;
A
#
# COMPACT_ATOMS: atom_id res chain seq x y z
N MET A 1 -10.15 10.45 -13.07
CA MET A 1 -9.36 9.44 -12.37
C MET A 1 -8.19 10.01 -11.56
N LYS A 2 -7.33 10.89 -12.08
CA LYS A 2 -6.24 11.51 -11.29
C LYS A 2 -6.71 12.25 -10.02
N LYS A 3 -7.87 12.91 -10.06
CA LYS A 3 -8.46 13.54 -8.86
C LYS A 3 -8.86 12.50 -7.83
N THR A 4 -9.50 11.41 -8.25
CA THR A 4 -9.90 10.29 -7.37
C THR A 4 -8.68 9.64 -6.72
N GLU A 5 -7.62 9.39 -7.48
CA GLU A 5 -6.35 8.88 -6.96
C GLU A 5 -5.77 9.77 -5.86
N LYS A 6 -5.70 11.09 -6.12
CA LYS A 6 -5.18 12.06 -5.14
C LYS A 6 -6.01 12.12 -3.86
N ILE A 7 -7.34 12.07 -4.00
CA ILE A 7 -8.25 12.05 -2.86
C ILE A 7 -8.07 10.78 -2.04
N LEU A 8 -8.05 9.61 -2.70
CA LEU A 8 -7.83 8.33 -2.01
C LEU A 8 -6.45 8.28 -1.35
N ALA A 9 -5.40 8.77 -2.02
CA ALA A 9 -4.07 8.84 -1.44
C ALA A 9 -4.02 9.76 -0.21
N ALA A 10 -4.66 10.93 -0.25
CA ALA A 10 -4.74 11.83 0.89
C ALA A 10 -5.51 11.21 2.05
N ILE A 11 -6.64 10.57 1.79
CA ILE A 11 -7.43 9.86 2.82
C ILE A 11 -6.62 8.67 3.38
N SER A 12 -5.85 7.96 2.54
CA SER A 12 -4.99 6.86 2.99
C SER A 12 -3.88 7.37 3.92
N ILE A 13 -3.23 8.48 3.59
CA ILE A 13 -2.21 9.10 4.46
C ILE A 13 -2.84 9.49 5.80
N LEU A 14 -4.00 10.15 5.77
CA LEU A 14 -4.73 10.50 6.99
C LEU A 14 -5.09 9.24 7.81
N GLY A 15 -5.62 8.21 7.17
CA GLY A 15 -5.93 6.93 7.81
C GLY A 15 -4.71 6.27 8.45
N ILE A 16 -3.56 6.28 7.77
CA ILE A 16 -2.28 5.79 8.32
C ILE A 16 -1.92 6.56 9.59
N LEU A 17 -1.97 7.89 9.55
CA LEU A 17 -1.64 8.72 10.71
C LEU A 17 -2.60 8.44 11.88
N LEU A 18 -3.91 8.43 11.64
CA LEU A 18 -4.90 8.14 12.67
C LEU A 18 -4.72 6.73 13.27
N ASN A 19 -4.36 5.74 12.45
CA ASN A 19 -4.08 4.39 12.90
C ASN A 19 -2.82 4.33 13.79
N LEU A 20 -1.74 5.02 13.40
CA LEU A 20 -0.49 5.08 14.17
C LEU A 20 -0.65 5.79 15.52
N TYR A 21 -1.60 6.71 15.63
CA TYR A 21 -1.90 7.42 16.88
C TYR A 21 -3.06 6.80 17.65
N LEU A 22 -3.54 5.61 17.27
CA LEU A 22 -4.66 4.90 17.89
C LEU A 22 -5.94 5.74 18.00
N VAL A 23 -6.15 6.66 17.07
CA VAL A 23 -7.39 7.44 17.03
C VAL A 23 -8.54 6.50 16.65
N PRO A 24 -9.70 6.57 17.33
CA PRO A 24 -10.85 5.73 17.02
C PRO A 24 -11.19 5.76 15.53
N TYR A 25 -11.48 4.58 14.96
CA TYR A 25 -11.78 4.36 13.53
C TYR A 25 -10.64 4.64 12.56
N GLY A 26 -9.42 4.97 13.03
CA GLY A 26 -8.25 5.18 12.18
C GLY A 26 -7.80 3.91 11.43
N ASP A 27 -7.96 2.75 12.06
CA ASP A 27 -7.73 1.44 11.47
C ASP A 27 -8.72 1.15 10.33
N ILE A 28 -10.01 1.38 10.55
CA ILE A 28 -11.05 1.18 9.53
C ILE A 28 -10.83 2.13 8.35
N LEU A 29 -10.52 3.39 8.62
CA LEU A 29 -10.26 4.38 7.57
C LEU A 29 -9.03 3.99 6.74
N SER A 30 -7.95 3.52 7.37
CA SER A 30 -6.75 3.07 6.66
C SER A 30 -7.04 1.83 5.82
N ILE A 31 -7.78 0.84 6.34
CA ILE A 31 -8.17 -0.37 5.61
C ILE A 31 -9.00 -0.01 4.38
N LEU A 32 -10.06 0.77 4.54
CA LEU A 32 -10.96 1.11 3.44
C LEU A 32 -10.26 1.94 2.37
N SER A 33 -9.57 3.01 2.76
CA SER A 33 -8.94 3.92 1.80
C SER A 33 -7.80 3.26 1.03
N MET A 34 -6.93 2.51 1.72
CA MET A 34 -5.82 1.81 1.08
C MET A 34 -6.29 0.63 0.21
N SER A 35 -7.34 -0.09 0.62
CA SER A 35 -7.96 -1.13 -0.20
C SER A 35 -8.58 -0.54 -1.47
N CYS A 36 -9.31 0.58 -1.37
CA CYS A 36 -9.84 1.29 -2.53
C CYS A 36 -8.72 1.77 -3.47
N LEU A 37 -7.62 2.28 -2.91
CA LEU A 37 -6.46 2.72 -3.69
C LEU A 37 -5.78 1.53 -4.39
N ALA A 38 -5.62 0.40 -3.72
CA ALA A 38 -5.09 -0.82 -4.30
C ALA A 38 -5.98 -1.36 -5.44
N VAL A 39 -7.29 -1.38 -5.26
CA VAL A 39 -8.26 -1.76 -6.30
C VAL A 39 -8.17 -0.81 -7.50
N LEU A 40 -8.06 0.50 -7.27
CA LEU A 40 -7.88 1.49 -8.34
C LEU A 40 -6.61 1.20 -9.15
N TYR A 41 -5.50 0.91 -8.51
CA TYR A 41 -4.25 0.56 -9.20
C TYR A 41 -4.36 -0.79 -9.90
N MET A 42 -4.95 -1.80 -9.28
CA MET A 42 -5.05 -3.16 -9.83
C MET A 42 -5.89 -3.22 -11.12
N TYR A 43 -7.05 -2.57 -11.11
CA TYR A 43 -8.02 -2.71 -12.21
C TYR A 43 -8.06 -1.52 -13.17
N LEU A 44 -7.73 -0.31 -12.70
CA LEU A 44 -7.91 0.91 -13.46
C LEU A 44 -6.60 1.61 -13.84
N SER A 45 -5.46 0.98 -13.57
CA SER A 45 -4.13 1.56 -13.82
C SER A 45 -3.91 1.97 -15.28
N PHE A 46 -4.31 1.14 -16.24
CA PHE A 46 -4.14 1.49 -17.65
C PHE A 46 -4.90 2.76 -18.01
N ALA A 47 -6.10 2.93 -17.49
CA ALA A 47 -6.92 4.10 -17.73
C ALA A 47 -6.41 5.32 -16.97
N LEU A 48 -5.95 5.11 -15.72
CA LEU A 48 -5.38 6.16 -14.89
C LEU A 48 -4.10 6.73 -15.50
N PHE A 49 -3.20 5.89 -16.02
CA PHE A 49 -1.91 6.31 -16.56
C PHE A 49 -2.02 6.88 -17.98
N ASN A 50 -3.03 6.46 -18.74
CA ASN A 50 -3.30 6.97 -20.08
C ASN A 50 -4.38 8.08 -20.13
N ASP A 51 -4.70 8.70 -18.98
CA ASP A 51 -5.64 9.82 -18.86
C ASP A 51 -7.08 9.53 -19.36
N ILE A 52 -7.52 8.28 -19.31
CA ILE A 52 -8.86 7.88 -19.72
C ILE A 52 -9.85 8.16 -18.57
N PRO A 53 -10.92 8.94 -18.79
CA PRO A 53 -11.92 9.17 -17.76
C PRO A 53 -12.74 7.89 -17.47
N LEU A 54 -13.20 7.71 -16.21
CA LEU A 54 -13.95 6.53 -15.76
C LEU A 54 -15.14 6.18 -16.66
N GLN A 55 -15.90 7.19 -17.10
CA GLN A 55 -17.06 7.01 -17.97
C GLN A 55 -16.73 6.38 -19.32
N LYS A 56 -15.48 6.51 -19.76
CA LYS A 56 -14.99 5.99 -21.06
C LYS A 56 -14.24 4.67 -20.93
N VAL A 57 -13.97 4.18 -19.69
CA VAL A 57 -13.20 2.95 -19.46
C VAL A 57 -13.91 1.72 -20.05
N LEU A 58 -15.23 1.65 -19.93
CA LEU A 58 -16.03 0.51 -20.42
C LEU A 58 -16.23 0.51 -21.94
N LYS A 59 -16.02 1.64 -22.62
CA LYS A 59 -16.19 1.75 -24.06
C LYS A 59 -14.89 1.37 -24.79
N ARG A 60 -14.87 0.22 -25.44
CA ARG A 60 -13.70 -0.36 -26.14
C ARG A 60 -13.13 0.56 -27.22
N GLU A 61 -13.96 1.42 -27.80
CA GLU A 61 -13.55 2.37 -28.86
C GLU A 61 -12.52 3.40 -28.40
N ASN A 62 -12.58 3.81 -27.12
CA ASN A 62 -11.69 4.81 -26.56
C ASN A 62 -10.24 4.30 -26.28
N HIS A 63 -9.98 3.03 -26.58
CA HIS A 63 -8.68 2.39 -26.31
C HIS A 63 -7.97 1.92 -27.57
N LYS A 64 -8.52 2.19 -28.76
CA LYS A 64 -7.96 1.71 -30.04
C LYS A 64 -6.55 2.25 -30.29
N ASP A 65 -6.30 3.50 -29.90
CA ASP A 65 -5.03 4.19 -30.14
C ASP A 65 -3.91 3.80 -29.17
N ILE A 66 -4.22 3.06 -28.11
CA ILE A 66 -3.22 2.62 -27.13
C ILE A 66 -2.71 1.24 -27.50
N SER A 67 -1.40 1.13 -27.75
CA SER A 67 -0.78 -0.14 -28.12
C SER A 67 -1.00 -1.22 -27.05
N LYS A 68 -1.12 -2.49 -27.46
CA LYS A 68 -1.25 -3.63 -26.55
C LYS A 68 -0.09 -3.67 -25.53
N ARG A 69 1.13 -3.38 -25.96
CA ARG A 69 2.32 -3.35 -25.09
C ARG A 69 2.21 -2.28 -24.01
N THR A 70 1.70 -1.09 -24.34
CA THR A 70 1.48 -0.02 -23.37
C THR A 70 0.41 -0.42 -22.34
N LYS A 71 -0.69 -1.03 -22.77
CA LYS A 71 -1.75 -1.52 -21.86
C LYS A 71 -1.21 -2.54 -20.87
N ILE A 72 -0.50 -3.55 -21.35
CA ILE A 72 0.10 -4.59 -20.50
C ILE A 72 1.11 -3.96 -19.54
N GLY A 73 2.00 -3.11 -20.02
CA GLY A 73 3.02 -2.47 -19.18
C GLY A 73 2.42 -1.60 -18.08
N THR A 74 1.40 -0.79 -18.39
CA THR A 74 0.71 0.05 -17.40
C THR A 74 -0.07 -0.77 -16.38
N ASN A 75 -0.69 -1.89 -16.80
CA ASN A 75 -1.37 -2.81 -15.88
C ASN A 75 -0.39 -3.50 -14.93
N LEU A 76 0.75 -3.99 -15.43
CA LEU A 76 1.78 -4.58 -14.59
C LEU A 76 2.30 -3.61 -13.53
N ILE A 77 2.57 -2.35 -13.92
CA ILE A 77 2.96 -1.30 -12.95
C ILE A 77 1.84 -1.06 -11.94
N GLY A 78 0.58 -1.03 -12.38
CA GLY A 78 -0.56 -0.89 -11.47
C GLY A 78 -0.67 -2.04 -10.47
N MET A 79 -0.46 -3.29 -10.91
CA MET A 79 -0.43 -4.45 -10.01
C MET A 79 0.69 -4.34 -8.96
N ILE A 80 1.88 -3.84 -9.35
CA ILE A 80 2.99 -3.62 -8.44
C ILE A 80 2.65 -2.52 -7.41
N LEU A 81 2.04 -1.41 -7.85
CA LEU A 81 1.59 -0.35 -6.95
C LEU A 81 0.48 -0.84 -5.99
N ALA A 82 -0.43 -1.69 -6.46
CA ALA A 82 -1.43 -2.32 -5.61
C ALA A 82 -0.78 -3.23 -4.57
N LEU A 83 0.19 -4.05 -4.98
CA LEU A 83 0.89 -4.99 -4.11
C LEU A 83 1.64 -4.27 -2.98
N ILE A 84 2.37 -3.18 -3.29
CA ILE A 84 3.07 -2.40 -2.27
C ILE A 84 2.07 -1.70 -1.33
N THR A 85 0.95 -1.19 -1.85
CA THR A 85 -0.11 -0.57 -1.05
C THR A 85 -0.70 -1.57 -0.06
N ILE A 86 -1.01 -2.80 -0.51
CA ILE A 86 -1.49 -3.89 0.35
C ILE A 86 -0.41 -4.31 1.35
N GLY A 87 0.84 -4.38 0.94
CA GLY A 87 1.97 -4.70 1.84
C GLY A 87 2.13 -3.69 2.97
N ILE A 88 2.00 -2.39 2.68
CA ILE A 88 2.00 -1.32 3.69
C ILE A 88 0.79 -1.49 4.63
N LEU A 89 -0.40 -1.73 4.09
CA LEU A 89 -1.61 -1.95 4.87
C LEU A 89 -1.45 -3.15 5.82
N PHE A 90 -0.95 -4.28 5.32
CA PHE A 90 -0.73 -5.48 6.13
C PHE A 90 0.25 -5.22 7.27
N LYS A 91 1.29 -4.44 7.01
CA LYS A 91 2.27 -4.08 8.04
C LYS A 91 1.70 -3.15 9.11
N LEU A 92 0.84 -2.20 8.72
CA LEU A 92 0.14 -1.32 9.64
C LEU A 92 -0.88 -2.04 10.53
N GLN A 93 -1.50 -3.09 9.98
CA GLN A 93 -2.50 -3.90 10.69
C GLN A 93 -1.89 -5.11 11.40
N ASP A 94 -0.57 -5.27 11.33
CA ASP A 94 0.15 -6.42 11.90
C ASP A 94 -0.34 -7.77 11.34
N TRP A 95 -0.76 -7.77 10.06
CA TRP A 95 -1.24 -8.97 9.39
C TRP A 95 -0.07 -9.82 8.87
N PRO A 96 -0.27 -11.16 8.75
CA PRO A 96 0.78 -12.05 8.30
C PRO A 96 1.24 -11.75 6.87
N ASN A 97 2.46 -12.16 6.54
CA ASN A 97 3.08 -11.99 5.21
C ASN A 97 3.30 -10.54 4.74
N ALA A 98 3.16 -9.54 5.61
CA ALA A 98 3.39 -8.13 5.28
C ALA A 98 4.78 -7.90 4.68
N SER A 99 5.84 -8.44 5.29
CA SER A 99 7.22 -8.30 4.81
C SER A 99 7.43 -8.93 3.44
N THR A 100 6.82 -10.08 3.18
CA THR A 100 6.90 -10.76 1.87
C THR A 100 6.24 -9.91 0.78
N LEU A 101 5.03 -9.39 1.04
CA LEU A 101 4.33 -8.52 0.10
C LEU A 101 5.11 -7.23 -0.19
N LEU A 102 5.66 -6.60 0.86
CA LEU A 102 6.49 -5.41 0.74
C LEU A 102 7.75 -5.66 -0.08
N ASN A 103 8.48 -6.74 0.18
CA ASN A 103 9.70 -7.07 -0.54
C ASN A 103 9.43 -7.37 -2.02
N ILE A 104 8.42 -8.19 -2.33
CA ILE A 104 8.04 -8.49 -3.72
C ILE A 104 7.59 -7.21 -4.43
N GLY A 105 6.73 -6.40 -3.79
CA GLY A 105 6.28 -5.13 -4.32
C GLY A 105 7.43 -4.16 -4.58
N PHE A 106 8.38 -4.07 -3.66
CA PHE A 106 9.53 -3.17 -3.77
C PHE A 106 10.50 -3.58 -4.88
N CYS A 107 10.80 -4.88 -5.03
CA CYS A 107 11.56 -5.39 -6.17
C CYS A 107 10.86 -5.04 -7.50
N GLY A 108 9.54 -5.21 -7.56
CA GLY A 108 8.74 -4.82 -8.71
C GLY A 108 8.79 -3.32 -9.01
N LEU A 109 8.78 -2.45 -7.97
CA LEU A 109 8.92 -1.01 -8.13
C LEU A 109 10.26 -0.64 -8.75
N ILE A 110 11.37 -1.21 -8.26
CA ILE A 110 12.71 -0.96 -8.78
C ILE A 110 12.79 -1.36 -10.26
N LEU A 111 12.37 -2.56 -10.61
CA LEU A 111 12.36 -3.04 -11.99
C LEU A 111 11.51 -2.15 -12.90
N SER A 112 10.32 -1.76 -12.44
CA SER A 112 9.43 -0.87 -13.18
C SER A 112 10.02 0.52 -13.37
N ALA A 113 10.71 1.04 -12.37
CA ALA A 113 11.39 2.34 -12.45
C ALA A 113 12.53 2.30 -13.47
N ILE A 114 13.36 1.26 -13.48
CA ILE A 114 14.44 1.08 -14.46
C ILE A 114 13.88 1.02 -15.88
N ILE A 115 12.85 0.18 -16.10
CA ILE A 115 12.21 0.05 -17.41
C ILE A 115 11.58 1.39 -17.86
N SER A 116 10.91 2.10 -16.96
CA SER A 116 10.29 3.38 -17.26
C SER A 116 11.33 4.46 -17.57
N PHE A 117 12.45 4.46 -16.85
CA PHE A 117 13.57 5.39 -17.08
C PHE A 117 14.21 5.20 -18.46
N ILE A 118 14.45 3.95 -18.85
CA ILE A 118 14.98 3.62 -20.20
C ILE A 118 13.99 4.09 -21.29
N LYS A 119 12.70 3.85 -21.08
CA LYS A 119 11.65 4.15 -22.07
C LYS A 119 11.30 5.63 -22.16
N VAL A 120 11.63 6.45 -21.17
CA VAL A 120 11.41 7.91 -21.23
C VAL A 120 12.02 8.53 -22.49
N ARG A 121 13.18 8.03 -22.92
CA ARG A 121 13.89 8.56 -24.10
C ARG A 121 13.40 7.96 -25.43
N GLN A 122 12.68 6.84 -25.40
CA GLN A 122 12.35 6.06 -26.60
C GLN A 122 10.89 6.20 -27.05
N SER A 123 9.98 6.50 -26.11
CA SER A 123 8.54 6.57 -26.40
C SER A 123 7.88 7.60 -25.48
N ASN A 124 6.58 7.77 -25.52
CA ASN A 124 5.76 8.73 -24.80
C ASN A 124 6.36 9.28 -23.48
N PRO A 125 7.15 10.39 -23.49
CA PRO A 125 7.84 10.89 -22.31
C PRO A 125 6.87 11.25 -21.18
N LYS A 126 5.73 11.87 -21.51
CA LYS A 126 4.72 12.29 -20.53
C LYS A 126 4.18 11.12 -19.71
N LEU A 127 3.92 9.98 -20.36
CA LEU A 127 3.48 8.76 -19.67
C LEU A 127 4.55 8.27 -18.68
N HIS A 128 5.79 8.16 -19.16
CA HIS A 128 6.88 7.62 -18.34
C HIS A 128 7.26 8.53 -17.17
N TYR A 129 7.25 9.86 -17.33
CA TYR A 129 7.41 10.78 -16.20
C TYR A 129 6.29 10.65 -15.17
N THR A 130 5.05 10.50 -15.63
CA THR A 130 3.90 10.26 -14.75
C THR A 130 4.04 8.96 -13.96
N LEU A 131 4.55 7.90 -14.58
CA LEU A 131 4.82 6.61 -13.93
C LEU A 131 5.98 6.73 -12.94
N LEU A 132 7.10 7.33 -13.35
CA LEU A 132 8.29 7.50 -12.51
C LEU A 132 7.98 8.28 -11.23
N THR A 133 7.19 9.35 -11.30
CA THR A 133 6.77 10.10 -10.11
C THR A 133 6.04 9.22 -9.10
N ARG A 134 5.10 8.38 -9.56
CA ARG A 134 4.38 7.45 -8.68
C ARG A 134 5.31 6.37 -8.12
N LEU A 135 6.10 5.75 -8.98
CA LEU A 135 7.07 4.74 -8.57
C LEU A 135 8.03 5.28 -7.51
N ALA A 136 8.56 6.51 -7.70
CA ALA A 136 9.42 7.17 -6.72
C ALA A 136 8.70 7.40 -5.39
N THR A 137 7.47 7.93 -5.41
CA THR A 137 6.68 8.16 -4.19
C THR A 137 6.45 6.87 -3.42
N PHE A 138 6.00 5.81 -4.10
CA PHE A 138 5.76 4.51 -3.47
C PHE A 138 7.05 3.83 -3.05
N SER A 139 8.17 4.04 -3.76
CA SER A 139 9.48 3.53 -3.35
C SER A 139 9.94 4.15 -2.04
N ILE A 140 9.79 5.46 -1.86
CA ILE A 140 10.17 6.15 -0.62
C ILE A 140 9.32 5.62 0.55
N ILE A 141 8.00 5.60 0.40
CA ILE A 141 7.09 5.13 1.45
C ILE A 141 7.35 3.65 1.75
N GLY A 142 7.40 2.80 0.72
CA GLY A 142 7.64 1.37 0.88
C GLY A 142 8.99 1.08 1.54
N PHE A 143 10.03 1.84 1.19
CA PHE A 143 11.36 1.71 1.79
C PHE A 143 11.35 2.03 3.29
N ILE A 144 10.65 3.10 3.69
CA ILE A 144 10.48 3.43 5.11
C ILE A 144 9.81 2.25 5.85
N PHE A 145 8.74 1.71 5.28
CA PHE A 145 8.05 0.56 5.90
C PHE A 145 8.91 -0.71 5.89
N ILE A 146 9.74 -0.96 4.88
CA ILE A 146 10.65 -2.11 4.87
C ILE A 146 11.71 -1.99 5.97
N LEU A 147 12.31 -0.81 6.12
CA LEU A 147 13.35 -0.56 7.12
C LEU A 147 12.82 -0.53 8.56
N THR A 148 11.54 -0.26 8.76
CA THR A 148 10.94 -0.25 10.12
C THR A 148 10.67 -1.68 10.56
N PRO A 149 11.33 -2.22 11.59
CA PRO A 149 10.99 -3.53 12.17
C PRO A 149 9.55 -3.55 12.67
N LYS A 150 8.92 -4.72 12.68
CA LYS A 150 7.54 -4.86 13.17
C LYS A 150 7.44 -4.50 14.66
N GLU A 151 8.48 -4.82 15.43
CA GLU A 151 8.60 -4.50 16.85
C GLU A 151 8.59 -2.99 17.09
N ASN A 152 9.38 -2.23 16.32
CA ASN A 152 9.44 -0.76 16.43
C ASN A 152 8.11 -0.10 16.04
N LEU A 153 7.43 -0.64 15.02
CA LEU A 153 6.12 -0.15 14.62
C LEU A 153 5.08 -0.41 15.72
N LEU A 154 5.10 -1.59 16.34
CA LEU A 154 4.25 -1.96 17.46
C LEU A 154 4.50 -1.02 18.66
N GLU A 155 5.77 -0.83 19.05
CA GLU A 155 6.15 0.07 20.14
C GLU A 155 5.71 1.51 19.89
N PHE A 156 5.90 2.01 18.67
CA PHE A 156 5.47 3.35 18.31
C PHE A 156 3.96 3.51 18.37
N LYS A 157 3.23 2.54 17.80
CA LYS A 157 1.76 2.56 17.76
C LYS A 157 1.15 2.46 19.16
N TYR A 158 1.66 1.57 20.00
CA TYR A 158 1.14 1.29 21.34
C TYR A 158 2.03 1.84 22.47
N ARG A 159 2.73 2.96 22.21
CA ARG A 159 3.66 3.57 23.19
C ARG A 159 3.06 3.88 24.56
N ASN A 160 1.75 4.12 24.60
CA ASN A 160 1.01 4.39 25.84
C ASN A 160 0.47 3.10 26.51
N HIS A 161 0.71 1.94 25.92
CA HIS A 161 0.22 0.63 26.38
C HIS A 161 1.36 -0.40 26.41
N PRO A 162 2.38 -0.23 27.29
CA PRO A 162 3.57 -1.10 27.31
C PRO A 162 3.23 -2.55 27.63
N GLU A 163 2.21 -2.81 28.47
CA GLU A 163 1.75 -4.16 28.81
C GLU A 163 1.24 -4.92 27.58
N TYR A 164 0.51 -4.24 26.71
CA TYR A 164 0.07 -4.82 25.44
C TYR A 164 1.26 -5.16 24.53
N VAL A 165 2.23 -4.23 24.40
CA VAL A 165 3.46 -4.45 23.60
C VAL A 165 4.22 -5.66 24.09
N GLU A 166 4.40 -5.81 25.42
CA GLU A 166 5.10 -6.95 26.00
C GLU A 166 4.34 -8.27 25.77
N ALA A 167 3.02 -8.27 25.95
CA ALA A 167 2.18 -9.44 25.67
C ALA A 167 2.29 -9.90 24.22
N VAL A 168 2.23 -8.97 23.25
CA VAL A 168 2.37 -9.27 21.82
C VAL A 168 3.76 -9.82 21.50
N LYS A 169 4.84 -9.24 22.03
CA LYS A 169 6.21 -9.73 21.82
C LYS A 169 6.39 -11.15 22.34
N LYS A 170 5.84 -11.46 23.52
CA LYS A 170 5.86 -12.82 24.07
C LYS A 170 5.08 -13.82 23.19
N ALA A 171 3.91 -13.42 22.67
CA ALA A 171 3.14 -14.24 21.75
C ALA A 171 3.84 -14.45 20.40
N TRP A 172 4.61 -13.49 19.92
CA TRP A 172 5.42 -13.65 18.70
C TRP A 172 6.62 -14.60 18.90
N ALA A 173 7.17 -14.69 20.12
CA ALA A 173 8.26 -15.60 20.44
C ALA A 173 7.79 -17.07 20.51
N ASP A 174 6.53 -17.30 20.89
CA ASP A 174 5.89 -18.65 20.92
C ASP A 174 4.48 -18.58 20.31
N PRO A 175 4.37 -18.56 18.98
CA PRO A 175 3.09 -18.39 18.27
C PRO A 175 2.09 -19.52 18.51
N SER A 176 2.56 -20.71 18.94
CA SER A 176 1.73 -21.89 19.17
C SER A 176 1.01 -21.84 20.54
N ASN A 177 1.44 -20.96 21.43
CA ASN A 177 0.93 -20.88 22.79
C ASN A 177 -0.34 -20.03 22.87
N GLN A 178 -1.50 -20.69 22.89
CA GLN A 178 -2.80 -20.03 22.96
C GLN A 178 -3.00 -19.17 24.22
N ALA A 179 -2.37 -19.52 25.35
CA ALA A 179 -2.48 -18.75 26.57
C ALA A 179 -1.85 -17.35 26.44
N LEU A 180 -0.76 -17.22 25.67
CA LEU A 180 -0.15 -15.92 25.36
C LEU A 180 -1.06 -15.06 24.50
N TRP A 181 -1.71 -15.63 23.50
CA TRP A 181 -2.70 -14.92 22.69
C TRP A 181 -3.94 -14.52 23.48
N GLY A 182 -4.35 -15.32 24.49
CA GLY A 182 -5.37 -14.94 25.46
C GLY A 182 -5.02 -13.64 26.19
N LYS A 183 -3.79 -13.51 26.69
CA LYS A 183 -3.29 -12.29 27.35
C LYS A 183 -3.25 -11.09 26.39
N VAL A 184 -2.83 -11.29 25.13
CA VAL A 184 -2.86 -10.24 24.12
C VAL A 184 -4.29 -9.71 23.92
N ASN A 185 -5.28 -10.59 23.87
CA ASN A 185 -6.68 -10.18 23.74
C ASN A 185 -7.21 -9.43 24.96
N GLU A 186 -6.84 -9.86 26.17
CA GLU A 186 -7.20 -9.17 27.42
C GLU A 186 -6.64 -7.74 27.44
N GLU A 187 -5.34 -7.57 27.11
CA GLU A 187 -4.71 -6.25 27.07
C GLU A 187 -5.30 -5.37 25.95
N ARG A 188 -5.65 -5.96 24.80
CA ARG A 188 -6.31 -5.25 23.70
C ARG A 188 -7.66 -4.65 24.11
N LEU A 189 -8.45 -5.38 24.92
CA LEU A 189 -9.74 -4.89 25.39
C LEU A 189 -9.60 -3.70 26.34
N LYS A 190 -8.47 -3.52 27.00
CA LYS A 190 -8.20 -2.34 27.85
C LYS A 190 -7.92 -1.07 27.03
N ILE A 191 -7.39 -1.23 25.82
CA ILE A 191 -7.05 -0.08 24.93
C ILE A 191 -8.31 0.60 24.39
N HIS A 192 -9.40 -0.15 24.23
CA HIS A 192 -10.65 0.33 23.62
C HIS A 192 -11.71 0.74 24.66
N LYS A 193 -11.37 0.76 25.95
CA LYS A 193 -12.20 1.30 27.02
C LYS A 193 -11.86 2.76 27.30
#